data_686af6c51016e7f345d392a714325338
#
_entry.id   686af6c51016e7f345d392a714325338
#
_cell.length_a   1.000
_cell.length_b   1.000
_cell.length_c   1.000
_cell.angle_alpha   90.00
_cell.angle_beta   90.00
_cell.angle_gamma   90.00
#
_symmetry.space_group_name_H-M   'P 1'
#
loop_
_entity.id
_entity.type
_entity.pdbx_description
1 polymer ?
#
loop_
_entity_poly.entity_id
_entity_poly.type
_entity_poly.pdbx_seq_one_letter_code
_entity_poly.pdbx_strand_id
1 'polypeptide(L)'
;MSQRGIRSALFLVVLALPLAQAAAAQVALEGAWVRALPPTQTRTAAYLTVRNASAEAVVISGASTPIAGRVELHETLQSEGMMRMQEQSEVRVPAGAEVSFVPGGLHLMLLDLDAMPAVGDVVELCLTIDGAPLCTPAETRRDAAPAGHHDHQHH
;
A
#
# COMPACT_ATOMS: atom_id res chain seq x y z
N MET A 1 -9.00 -11.17 -81.81
CA MET A 1 -9.91 -10.89 -80.68
C MET A 1 -9.21 -11.38 -79.42
N SER A 2 -8.63 -10.46 -78.66
CA SER A 2 -7.80 -10.75 -77.47
C SER A 2 -8.55 -10.35 -76.24
N GLN A 3 -8.89 -11.33 -75.39
CA GLN A 3 -9.52 -11.05 -74.06
C GLN A 3 -8.43 -10.92 -73.00
N ARG A 4 -8.26 -9.71 -72.47
CA ARG A 4 -7.39 -9.41 -71.32
C ARG A 4 -8.18 -9.68 -70.03
N GLY A 5 -7.82 -10.76 -69.32
CA GLY A 5 -8.35 -11.05 -67.99
C GLY A 5 -7.77 -10.11 -66.98
N ILE A 6 -8.63 -9.33 -66.28
CA ILE A 6 -8.29 -8.47 -65.11
C ILE A 6 -8.26 -9.37 -63.91
N ARG A 7 -7.05 -9.60 -63.34
CA ARG A 7 -6.90 -10.26 -62.04
C ARG A 7 -7.03 -9.23 -60.94
N SER A 8 -8.19 -9.17 -60.28
CA SER A 8 -8.40 -8.38 -59.08
C SER A 8 -7.66 -9.04 -57.92
N ALA A 9 -6.60 -8.39 -57.47
CA ALA A 9 -5.92 -8.76 -56.22
C ALA A 9 -6.66 -8.14 -55.01
N LEU A 10 -7.30 -8.99 -54.21
CA LEU A 10 -7.94 -8.59 -52.98
C LEU A 10 -6.86 -8.43 -51.92
N PHE A 11 -6.50 -7.20 -51.58
CA PHE A 11 -5.62 -6.88 -50.42
C PHE A 11 -6.42 -6.99 -49.15
N LEU A 12 -6.16 -8.04 -48.38
CA LEU A 12 -6.69 -8.18 -47.02
C LEU A 12 -5.88 -7.25 -46.07
N VAL A 13 -6.45 -6.11 -45.72
CA VAL A 13 -5.86 -5.21 -44.66
C VAL A 13 -6.17 -5.81 -43.32
N VAL A 14 -5.18 -6.46 -42.69
CA VAL A 14 -5.26 -6.91 -41.29
C VAL A 14 -5.06 -5.70 -40.42
N LEU A 15 -6.16 -5.20 -39.83
CA LEU A 15 -6.14 -4.12 -38.84
C LEU A 15 -5.64 -4.70 -37.51
N ALA A 16 -4.36 -4.52 -37.23
CA ALA A 16 -3.78 -4.88 -35.91
C ALA A 16 -4.24 -3.85 -34.89
N LEU A 17 -5.20 -4.24 -34.00
CA LEU A 17 -5.53 -3.45 -32.82
C LEU A 17 -4.36 -3.56 -31.82
N PRO A 18 -3.82 -2.43 -31.32
CA PRO A 18 -2.87 -2.47 -30.23
C PRO A 18 -3.58 -2.97 -28.97
N LEU A 19 -3.16 -4.10 -28.39
CA LEU A 19 -3.53 -4.49 -27.03
C LEU A 19 -2.88 -3.45 -26.10
N ALA A 20 -3.68 -2.55 -25.57
CA ALA A 20 -3.27 -1.70 -24.46
C ALA A 20 -3.07 -2.62 -23.24
N GLN A 21 -1.83 -2.99 -22.94
CA GLN A 21 -1.48 -3.63 -21.68
C GLN A 21 -1.67 -2.59 -20.59
N ALA A 22 -2.66 -2.80 -19.71
CA ALA A 22 -2.78 -2.04 -18.48
C ALA A 22 -1.49 -2.27 -17.69
N ALA A 23 -0.66 -1.22 -17.56
CA ALA A 23 0.50 -1.26 -16.68
C ALA A 23 -0.03 -1.46 -15.26
N ALA A 24 0.18 -2.64 -14.69
CA ALA A 24 -0.10 -2.90 -13.29
C ALA A 24 0.70 -1.88 -12.45
N ALA A 25 0.08 -1.28 -11.45
CA ALA A 25 0.77 -0.37 -10.55
C ALA A 25 2.00 -1.09 -9.97
N GLN A 26 3.18 -0.50 -10.13
CA GLN A 26 4.44 -1.13 -9.72
C GLN A 26 4.61 -1.14 -8.19
N VAL A 27 3.90 -0.25 -7.48
CA VAL A 27 3.85 -0.22 -6.02
C VAL A 27 2.40 -0.36 -5.58
N ALA A 28 2.15 -1.25 -4.63
CA ALA A 28 0.83 -1.49 -4.05
C ALA A 28 0.85 -1.33 -2.54
N LEU A 29 -0.25 -0.79 -1.99
CA LEU A 29 -0.52 -0.70 -0.56
C LEU A 29 -1.59 -1.72 -0.21
N GLU A 30 -1.30 -2.66 0.69
CA GLU A 30 -2.17 -3.79 1.00
C GLU A 30 -2.50 -3.85 2.49
N GLY A 31 -3.72 -4.27 2.82
CA GLY A 31 -4.15 -4.58 4.19
C GLY A 31 -4.09 -3.40 5.15
N ALA A 32 -4.28 -2.17 4.66
CA ALA A 32 -4.20 -0.97 5.50
C ALA A 32 -5.29 -0.94 6.57
N TRP A 33 -4.90 -0.60 7.79
CA TRP A 33 -5.82 -0.44 8.91
C TRP A 33 -5.30 0.56 9.95
N VAL A 34 -6.24 1.18 10.67
CA VAL A 34 -5.97 2.11 11.78
C VAL A 34 -6.43 1.47 13.08
N ARG A 35 -5.62 1.58 14.13
CA ARG A 35 -5.98 1.05 15.45
C ARG A 35 -6.99 1.96 16.14
N ALA A 36 -8.14 1.42 16.50
CA ALA A 36 -9.10 2.09 17.36
C ALA A 36 -8.63 2.06 18.82
N LEU A 37 -8.50 3.22 19.42
CA LEU A 37 -8.19 3.42 20.84
C LEU A 37 -9.38 4.10 21.54
N PRO A 38 -9.36 4.25 22.89
CA PRO A 38 -10.37 5.04 23.58
C PRO A 38 -10.52 6.45 22.99
N PRO A 39 -11.73 7.01 22.92
CA PRO A 39 -12.01 8.28 22.22
C PRO A 39 -11.32 9.51 22.84
N THR A 40 -10.77 9.38 24.04
CA THR A 40 -9.98 10.44 24.70
C THR A 40 -8.52 10.52 24.22
N GLN A 41 -8.08 9.56 23.39
CA GLN A 41 -6.74 9.56 22.85
C GLN A 41 -6.67 10.45 21.59
N THR A 42 -5.63 11.28 21.52
CA THR A 42 -5.35 12.17 20.37
C THR A 42 -4.29 11.63 19.43
N ARG A 43 -3.91 10.36 19.61
CA ARG A 43 -2.91 9.66 18.77
C ARG A 43 -3.26 8.19 18.65
N THR A 44 -2.89 7.61 17.52
CA THR A 44 -3.02 6.17 17.28
C THR A 44 -1.96 5.71 16.27
N ALA A 45 -2.04 4.45 15.87
CA ALA A 45 -1.13 3.88 14.87
C ALA A 45 -1.90 3.31 13.68
N ALA A 46 -1.27 3.36 12.52
CA ALA A 46 -1.74 2.68 11.33
C ALA A 46 -0.69 1.71 10.78
N TYR A 47 -1.16 0.71 10.07
CA TYR A 47 -0.40 -0.43 9.60
C TYR A 47 -0.81 -0.80 8.18
N LEU A 48 0.11 -1.31 7.39
CA LEU A 48 -0.13 -1.79 6.03
C LEU A 48 1.12 -2.53 5.51
N THR A 49 0.99 -3.18 4.39
CA THR A 49 2.14 -3.71 3.65
C THR A 49 2.33 -2.92 2.36
N VAL A 50 3.56 -2.52 2.10
CA VAL A 50 3.99 -1.88 0.85
C VAL A 50 4.70 -2.93 0.01
N ARG A 51 4.15 -3.26 -1.16
CA ARG A 51 4.75 -4.19 -2.12
C ARG A 51 5.33 -3.40 -3.28
N ASN A 52 6.61 -3.61 -3.56
CA ASN A 52 7.29 -3.01 -4.71
C ASN A 52 7.56 -4.09 -5.78
N ALA A 53 6.76 -4.12 -6.83
CA ALA A 53 6.93 -5.04 -7.96
C ALA A 53 7.83 -4.45 -9.07
N SER A 54 8.41 -3.26 -8.86
CA SER A 54 9.29 -2.63 -9.83
C SER A 54 10.70 -3.22 -9.83
N ALA A 55 11.48 -2.89 -10.85
CA ALA A 55 12.89 -3.30 -10.97
C ALA A 55 13.84 -2.44 -10.12
N GLU A 56 13.35 -1.36 -9.51
CA GLU A 56 14.12 -0.42 -8.70
C GLU A 56 13.56 -0.33 -7.29
N ALA A 57 14.40 0.03 -6.33
CA ALA A 57 13.93 0.30 -4.98
C ALA A 57 13.18 1.64 -4.93
N VAL A 58 12.15 1.73 -4.10
CA VAL A 58 11.43 2.97 -3.83
C VAL A 58 11.64 3.42 -2.38
N VAL A 59 11.44 4.71 -2.12
CA VAL A 59 11.65 5.31 -0.80
C VAL A 59 10.34 5.92 -0.30
N ILE A 60 9.91 5.50 0.88
CA ILE A 60 8.80 6.10 1.61
C ILE A 60 9.39 7.19 2.50
N SER A 61 9.04 8.45 2.26
CA SER A 61 9.57 9.63 2.97
C SER A 61 8.54 10.32 3.86
N GLY A 62 7.32 9.81 3.92
CA GLY A 62 6.27 10.40 4.75
C GLY A 62 4.93 9.71 4.56
N ALA A 63 3.95 10.16 5.33
CA ALA A 63 2.58 9.70 5.25
C ALA A 63 1.61 10.83 5.67
N SER A 64 0.35 10.70 5.27
CA SER A 64 -0.72 11.63 5.64
C SER A 64 -2.08 10.95 5.69
N THR A 65 -2.99 11.53 6.45
CA THR A 65 -4.40 11.14 6.53
C THR A 65 -5.23 12.37 6.94
N PRO A 66 -6.48 12.51 6.47
CA PRO A 66 -7.33 13.64 6.85
C PRO A 66 -7.68 13.72 8.34
N ILE A 67 -7.56 12.61 9.09
CA ILE A 67 -7.96 12.53 10.50
C ILE A 67 -6.85 12.94 11.48
N ALA A 68 -5.62 13.19 11.01
CA ALA A 68 -4.48 13.52 11.86
C ALA A 68 -3.79 14.81 11.38
N GLY A 69 -3.36 15.63 12.32
CA GLY A 69 -2.58 16.82 11.99
C GLY A 69 -1.19 16.48 11.48
N ARG A 70 -0.67 15.27 11.83
CA ARG A 70 0.66 14.82 11.45
C ARG A 70 0.76 13.29 11.49
N VAL A 71 1.52 12.72 10.54
CA VAL A 71 1.83 11.29 10.52
C VAL A 71 3.35 11.10 10.44
N GLU A 72 3.89 10.25 11.30
CA GLU A 72 5.32 9.96 11.39
C GLU A 72 5.58 8.47 11.13
N LEU A 73 6.72 8.17 10.50
CA LEU A 73 7.22 6.80 10.34
C LEU A 73 7.99 6.43 11.61
N HIS A 74 7.57 5.39 12.33
CA HIS A 74 8.20 4.94 13.56
C HIS A 74 8.60 3.47 13.46
N GLU A 75 9.66 3.11 14.16
CA GLU A 75 10.09 1.73 14.36
C GLU A 75 10.26 1.44 15.84
N THR A 76 9.73 0.31 16.27
CA THR A 76 9.96 -0.18 17.64
C THR A 76 11.18 -1.08 17.65
N LEU A 77 12.22 -0.64 18.35
CA LEU A 77 13.48 -1.37 18.48
C LEU A 77 13.59 -1.94 19.90
N GLN A 78 14.08 -3.18 20.01
CA GLN A 78 14.45 -3.77 21.28
C GLN A 78 15.96 -3.60 21.49
N SER A 79 16.34 -2.86 22.53
CA SER A 79 17.74 -2.65 22.89
C SER A 79 17.89 -2.86 24.39
N GLU A 80 18.82 -3.70 24.79
CA GLU A 80 19.15 -3.99 26.21
C GLU A 80 17.94 -4.39 27.07
N GLY A 81 16.99 -5.14 26.47
CA GLY A 81 15.75 -5.54 27.15
C GLY A 81 14.67 -4.47 27.25
N MET A 82 14.90 -3.28 26.68
CA MET A 82 13.92 -2.19 26.63
C MET A 82 13.38 -2.00 25.21
N MET A 83 12.08 -1.70 25.12
CA MET A 83 11.45 -1.32 23.86
C MET A 83 11.58 0.20 23.69
N ARG A 84 12.10 0.65 22.56
CA ARG A 84 12.21 2.07 22.20
C ARG A 84 11.54 2.30 20.85
N MET A 85 10.71 3.35 20.75
CA MET A 85 10.25 3.87 19.49
C MET A 85 11.25 4.88 18.95
N GLN A 86 11.60 4.74 17.67
CA GLN A 86 12.48 5.66 16.95
C GLN A 86 11.78 6.14 15.69
N GLU A 87 11.74 7.44 15.49
CA GLU A 87 11.29 8.04 14.23
C GLU A 87 12.28 7.73 13.12
N GLN A 88 11.75 7.36 11.97
CA GLN A 88 12.49 7.09 10.73
C GLN A 88 12.21 8.22 9.74
N SER A 89 13.26 8.85 9.21
CA SER A 89 13.11 9.88 8.18
C SER A 89 12.64 9.30 6.86
N GLU A 90 12.98 8.05 6.60
CA GLU A 90 12.62 7.31 5.38
C GLU A 90 12.63 5.81 5.61
N VAL A 91 11.89 5.09 4.78
CA VAL A 91 11.88 3.62 4.72
C VAL A 91 12.07 3.19 3.27
N ARG A 92 13.13 2.41 3.02
CA ARG A 92 13.44 1.89 1.69
C ARG A 92 12.75 0.54 1.46
N VAL A 93 12.05 0.42 0.32
CA VAL A 93 11.46 -0.85 -0.14
C VAL A 93 12.26 -1.34 -1.35
N PRO A 94 13.07 -2.41 -1.23
CA PRO A 94 13.87 -2.92 -2.33
C PRO A 94 13.04 -3.35 -3.55
N ALA A 95 13.68 -3.42 -4.71
CA ALA A 95 13.06 -3.95 -5.93
C ALA A 95 12.53 -5.37 -5.72
N GLY A 96 11.31 -5.64 -6.15
CA GLY A 96 10.67 -6.96 -6.03
C GLY A 96 10.36 -7.41 -4.59
N ALA A 97 10.51 -6.53 -3.60
CA ALA A 97 10.30 -6.84 -2.18
C ALA A 97 9.05 -6.19 -1.61
N GLU A 98 8.76 -6.54 -0.35
CA GLU A 98 7.72 -5.90 0.44
C GLU A 98 8.27 -5.47 1.81
N VAL A 99 7.68 -4.42 2.36
CA VAL A 99 7.92 -3.94 3.71
C VAL A 99 6.58 -3.83 4.43
N SER A 100 6.49 -4.45 5.61
CA SER A 100 5.28 -4.47 6.41
C SER A 100 5.39 -3.56 7.62
N PHE A 101 4.41 -2.67 7.75
CA PHE A 101 4.16 -1.89 8.95
C PHE A 101 3.21 -2.70 9.84
N VAL A 102 3.70 -3.11 11.02
CA VAL A 102 3.02 -4.06 11.92
C VAL A 102 3.14 -3.65 13.38
N PRO A 103 2.19 -4.04 14.24
CA PRO A 103 2.32 -3.81 15.68
C PRO A 103 3.63 -4.38 16.24
N GLY A 104 4.35 -3.56 17.01
CA GLY A 104 5.64 -3.96 17.59
C GLY A 104 6.85 -3.86 16.67
N GLY A 105 6.66 -3.43 15.44
CA GLY A 105 7.71 -3.18 14.45
C GLY A 105 7.62 -1.78 13.88
N LEU A 106 7.85 -1.70 12.57
CA LEU A 106 7.62 -0.48 11.79
C LEU A 106 6.13 -0.14 11.79
N HIS A 107 5.77 1.12 11.97
CA HIS A 107 4.38 1.59 12.00
C HIS A 107 4.26 3.08 11.66
N LEU A 108 3.06 3.51 11.29
CA LEU A 108 2.72 4.91 11.10
C LEU A 108 2.11 5.42 12.40
N MET A 109 2.70 6.47 12.98
CA MET A 109 2.16 7.14 14.15
C MET A 109 1.30 8.32 13.72
N LEU A 110 0.00 8.25 13.96
CA LEU A 110 -0.97 9.31 13.70
C LEU A 110 -1.07 10.19 14.95
N LEU A 111 -0.79 11.47 14.80
CA LEU A 111 -0.70 12.45 15.86
C LEU A 111 -1.68 13.60 15.63
N ASP A 112 -2.05 14.25 16.73
CA ASP A 112 -2.92 15.42 16.71
C ASP A 112 -4.26 15.10 15.99
N LEU A 113 -4.92 14.00 16.42
CA LEU A 113 -6.24 13.62 15.93
C LEU A 113 -7.29 14.58 16.51
N ASP A 114 -8.18 15.08 15.66
CA ASP A 114 -9.37 15.84 16.08
C ASP A 114 -10.36 14.92 16.81
N ALA A 115 -10.52 13.69 16.35
CA ALA A 115 -11.31 12.65 16.97
C ALA A 115 -10.74 11.26 16.64
N MET A 116 -10.85 10.32 17.58
CA MET A 116 -10.51 8.93 17.36
C MET A 116 -11.55 8.29 16.43
N PRO A 117 -11.14 7.68 15.29
CA PRO A 117 -12.08 7.00 14.42
C PRO A 117 -12.70 5.78 15.11
N ALA A 118 -13.99 5.54 14.87
CA ALA A 118 -14.70 4.41 15.44
C ALA A 118 -14.35 3.11 14.70
N VAL A 119 -14.52 1.97 15.38
CA VAL A 119 -14.37 0.65 14.74
C VAL A 119 -15.36 0.53 13.57
N GLY A 120 -14.84 0.16 12.41
CA GLY A 120 -15.60 0.06 11.15
C GLY A 120 -15.54 1.30 10.29
N ASP A 121 -15.04 2.44 10.79
CA ASP A 121 -14.78 3.60 9.95
C ASP A 121 -13.67 3.27 8.93
N VAL A 122 -13.80 3.85 7.75
CA VAL A 122 -12.77 3.77 6.71
C VAL A 122 -12.18 5.16 6.52
N VAL A 123 -10.88 5.28 6.67
CA VAL A 123 -10.14 6.51 6.49
C VAL A 123 -9.17 6.40 5.34
N GLU A 124 -8.91 7.48 4.63
CA GLU A 124 -7.88 7.51 3.62
C GLU A 124 -6.50 7.61 4.27
N LEU A 125 -5.59 6.75 3.86
CA LEU A 125 -4.18 6.74 4.29
C LEU A 125 -3.29 6.87 3.06
N CYS A 126 -2.43 7.88 3.03
CA CYS A 126 -1.51 8.13 1.93
C CYS A 126 -0.06 7.99 2.41
N LEU A 127 0.78 7.33 1.62
CA LEU A 127 2.24 7.34 1.76
C LEU A 127 2.86 8.24 0.70
N THR A 128 3.90 8.97 1.05
CA THR A 128 4.73 9.68 0.08
C THR A 128 5.84 8.75 -0.38
N ILE A 129 5.77 8.28 -1.62
CA ILE A 129 6.70 7.33 -2.22
C ILE A 129 7.40 8.01 -3.39
N ASP A 130 8.73 8.12 -3.33
CA ASP A 130 9.56 8.85 -4.29
C ASP A 130 9.02 10.26 -4.59
N GLY A 131 8.53 10.95 -3.55
CA GLY A 131 7.99 12.30 -3.63
C GLY A 131 6.54 12.41 -4.13
N ALA A 132 5.87 11.30 -4.47
CA ALA A 132 4.48 11.28 -4.91
C ALA A 132 3.56 10.58 -3.90
N PRO A 133 2.32 11.07 -3.67
CA PRO A 133 1.37 10.41 -2.80
C PRO A 133 0.76 9.17 -3.47
N LEU A 134 0.72 8.06 -2.72
CA LEU A 134 -0.05 6.86 -3.05
C LEU A 134 -0.99 6.58 -1.89
N CYS A 135 -2.30 6.53 -2.16
CA CYS A 135 -3.33 6.44 -1.14
C CYS A 135 -4.09 5.11 -1.20
N THR A 136 -4.61 4.68 -0.05
CA THR A 136 -5.43 3.48 0.12
C THR A 136 -6.46 3.69 1.22
N PRO A 137 -7.66 3.07 1.13
CA PRO A 137 -8.56 3.02 2.25
C PRO A 137 -8.00 2.15 3.37
N ALA A 138 -8.10 2.62 4.62
CA ALA A 138 -7.69 1.93 5.83
C ALA A 138 -8.89 1.74 6.76
N GLU A 139 -9.21 0.50 7.10
CA GLU A 139 -10.29 0.17 8.02
C GLU A 139 -9.86 0.40 9.46
N THR A 140 -10.71 1.01 10.27
CA THR A 140 -10.47 1.18 11.71
C THR A 140 -10.91 -0.05 12.48
N ARG A 141 -9.99 -0.66 13.24
CA ARG A 141 -10.24 -1.87 14.04
C ARG A 141 -9.37 -1.91 15.31
N ARG A 142 -9.75 -2.72 16.29
CA ARG A 142 -9.01 -2.81 17.57
C ARG A 142 -7.69 -3.55 17.43
N ASP A 143 -7.66 -4.63 16.66
CA ASP A 143 -6.50 -5.49 16.47
C ASP A 143 -6.30 -5.82 14.99
N ALA A 144 -5.10 -6.32 14.66
CA ALA A 144 -4.84 -6.89 13.35
C ALA A 144 -5.88 -7.98 13.06
N ALA A 145 -6.32 -8.11 11.78
CA ALA A 145 -7.14 -9.25 11.40
C ALA A 145 -6.39 -10.54 11.77
N PRO A 146 -7.08 -11.56 12.33
CA PRO A 146 -6.43 -12.82 12.59
C PRO A 146 -5.82 -13.34 11.27
N ALA A 147 -4.54 -13.69 11.28
CA ALA A 147 -3.91 -14.39 10.18
C ALA A 147 -4.77 -15.62 9.90
N GLY A 148 -5.25 -15.78 8.65
CA GLY A 148 -6.13 -16.86 8.29
C GLY A 148 -5.51 -18.18 8.75
N HIS A 149 -6.17 -18.87 9.67
CA HIS A 149 -5.80 -20.23 10.04
C HIS A 149 -6.00 -21.09 8.79
N HIS A 150 -4.91 -21.50 8.17
CA HIS A 150 -4.94 -22.66 7.30
C HIS A 150 -5.22 -23.86 8.20
N ASP A 151 -6.50 -24.27 8.25
CA ASP A 151 -6.92 -25.52 8.84
C ASP A 151 -6.17 -26.67 8.13
N HIS A 152 -5.10 -27.12 8.76
CA HIS A 152 -4.53 -28.41 8.44
C HIS A 152 -5.44 -29.46 9.07
N GLN A 153 -6.43 -29.91 8.30
CA GLN A 153 -7.17 -31.11 8.61
C GLN A 153 -6.20 -32.31 8.56
N HIS A 154 -5.82 -32.78 9.71
CA HIS A 154 -5.20 -34.11 9.86
C HIS A 154 -6.29 -35.16 9.73
N HIS A 155 -6.22 -35.92 8.65
CA HIS A 155 -6.83 -37.25 8.51
C HIS A 155 -5.81 -38.30 8.91
#